data_cff164575cfb26de778579b4c062fe94
#
_entry.id   cff164575cfb26de778579b4c062fe94
#
_cell.length_a   1.000
_cell.length_b   1.000
_cell.length_c   1.000
_cell.angle_alpha   90.00
_cell.angle_beta   90.00
_cell.angle_gamma   90.00
#
_symmetry.space_group_name_H-M   'P 1'
#
loop_
_entity.id
_entity.type
_entity.pdbx_description
1 polymer ?
#
loop_
_entity_poly.entity_id
_entity_poly.type
_entity_poly.pdbx_seq_one_letter_code
_entity_poly.pdbx_strand_id
1 'polypeptide(L)'
;MVKKLTAFLLLMMLTLTVALADTQVQDDAGLFTADEIAEISAICDRIESAYQVDMFVLTSHDVPSGRTTAYADDYFDYNGLGMGDDRAGMLYLIDMHNRQCWISTRGVMIDYITDEREEGILDAGWDEMLDKEYGQSVIKVLKQTEKYLKQGRTSGQFRYDE
;
A
#
# COMPACT_ATOMS: atom_id res chain seq x y z
N MET A 1 -41.99 1.59 -31.48
CA MET A 1 -41.81 1.69 -30.00
C MET A 1 -40.74 0.71 -29.48
N VAL A 2 -40.70 -0.53 -29.89
CA VAL A 2 -39.77 -1.56 -29.42
C VAL A 2 -38.28 -1.22 -29.62
N LYS A 3 -37.91 -0.62 -30.80
CA LYS A 3 -36.51 -0.28 -31.10
C LYS A 3 -35.93 0.85 -30.22
N LYS A 4 -36.77 1.76 -29.68
CA LYS A 4 -36.33 2.80 -28.75
C LYS A 4 -36.19 2.30 -27.33
N LEU A 5 -36.97 1.29 -26.95
CA LEU A 5 -36.90 0.63 -25.63
C LEU A 5 -35.66 -0.24 -25.51
N THR A 6 -35.28 -0.96 -26.58
CA THR A 6 -34.06 -1.78 -26.61
C THR A 6 -32.80 -0.93 -26.58
N ALA A 7 -32.77 0.24 -27.22
CA ALA A 7 -31.64 1.17 -27.15
C ALA A 7 -31.46 1.79 -25.75
N PHE A 8 -32.57 2.06 -25.06
CA PHE A 8 -32.52 2.57 -23.68
C PHE A 8 -32.07 1.51 -22.68
N LEU A 9 -32.48 0.26 -22.88
CA LEU A 9 -32.04 -0.88 -22.04
C LEU A 9 -30.55 -1.20 -22.27
N LEU A 10 -30.05 -1.07 -23.49
CA LEU A 10 -28.63 -1.26 -23.82
C LEU A 10 -27.76 -0.14 -23.24
N LEU A 11 -28.24 1.09 -23.18
CA LEU A 11 -27.56 2.23 -22.58
C LEU A 11 -27.50 2.12 -21.06
N MET A 12 -28.52 1.51 -20.45
CA MET A 12 -28.58 1.29 -18.98
C MET A 12 -27.69 0.12 -18.53
N MET A 13 -27.34 -0.82 -19.43
CA MET A 13 -26.39 -1.90 -19.14
C MET A 13 -24.91 -1.45 -19.18
N LEU A 14 -24.63 -0.25 -19.72
CA LEU A 14 -23.24 0.21 -19.90
C LEU A 14 -22.69 1.00 -18.69
N THR A 15 -23.46 1.15 -17.60
CA THR A 15 -23.05 1.96 -16.45
C THR A 15 -22.81 1.17 -15.18
N LEU A 16 -22.77 -0.16 -15.22
CA LEU A 16 -22.44 -0.97 -14.06
C LEU A 16 -21.02 -1.56 -14.19
N THR A 17 -20.04 -0.71 -14.46
CA THR A 17 -18.70 -0.97 -13.97
C THR A 17 -18.71 -0.60 -12.48
N VAL A 18 -19.13 -1.51 -11.63
CA VAL A 18 -18.69 -1.50 -10.24
C VAL A 18 -17.17 -1.63 -10.36
N ALA A 19 -16.47 -0.50 -10.26
CA ALA A 19 -15.09 -0.54 -9.84
C ALA A 19 -15.12 -1.28 -8.51
N LEU A 20 -14.67 -2.53 -8.50
CA LEU A 20 -14.21 -3.15 -7.27
C LEU A 20 -13.16 -2.16 -6.79
N ALA A 21 -13.46 -1.45 -5.70
CA ALA A 21 -12.49 -0.60 -5.05
C ALA A 21 -11.30 -1.50 -4.78
N ASP A 22 -10.22 -1.24 -5.46
CA ASP A 22 -8.97 -1.93 -5.21
C ASP A 22 -8.60 -1.63 -3.77
N THR A 23 -8.49 -2.66 -2.96
CA THR A 23 -8.43 -2.55 -1.50
C THR A 23 -7.02 -2.28 -0.99
N GLN A 24 -6.13 -1.74 -1.83
CA GLN A 24 -4.72 -1.46 -1.48
C GLN A 24 -4.55 -0.26 -0.56
N VAL A 25 -5.58 0.58 -0.41
CA VAL A 25 -5.55 1.75 0.47
C VAL A 25 -6.73 1.69 1.42
N GLN A 26 -6.46 1.60 2.72
CA GLN A 26 -7.47 1.73 3.76
C GLN A 26 -7.15 2.96 4.63
N ASP A 27 -7.89 4.03 4.40
CA ASP A 27 -7.71 5.31 5.07
C ASP A 27 -8.72 5.50 6.21
N ASP A 28 -8.61 4.70 7.27
CA ASP A 28 -9.51 4.76 8.42
C ASP A 28 -9.34 6.05 9.25
N ALA A 29 -8.17 6.69 9.15
CA ALA A 29 -7.92 7.95 9.81
C ALA A 29 -8.37 9.18 9.00
N GLY A 30 -8.80 9.00 7.74
CA GLY A 30 -9.31 10.07 6.88
C GLY A 30 -8.25 11.12 6.53
N LEU A 31 -7.03 10.68 6.22
CA LEU A 31 -5.87 11.55 6.00
C LEU A 31 -5.71 11.96 4.54
N PHE A 32 -6.34 11.26 3.60
CA PHE A 32 -6.10 11.42 2.18
C PHE A 32 -7.30 12.02 1.46
N THR A 33 -7.02 12.81 0.44
CA THR A 33 -8.03 13.23 -0.54
C THR A 33 -8.31 12.09 -1.53
N ALA A 34 -9.44 12.16 -2.23
CA ALA A 34 -9.79 11.18 -3.26
C ALA A 34 -8.74 11.10 -4.40
N ASP A 35 -8.14 12.23 -4.77
CA ASP A 35 -7.10 12.28 -5.79
C ASP A 35 -5.80 11.60 -5.30
N GLU A 36 -5.44 11.78 -4.03
CA GLU A 36 -4.30 11.11 -3.42
C GLU A 36 -4.51 9.60 -3.31
N ILE A 37 -5.70 9.16 -2.89
CA ILE A 37 -6.06 7.72 -2.89
C ILE A 37 -5.89 7.12 -4.29
N ALA A 38 -6.38 7.81 -5.32
CA ALA A 38 -6.25 7.36 -6.71
C ALA A 38 -4.78 7.28 -7.16
N GLU A 39 -3.93 8.28 -6.81
CA GLU A 39 -2.50 8.26 -7.13
C GLU A 39 -1.77 7.15 -6.36
N ILE A 40 -2.04 6.98 -5.07
CA ILE A 40 -1.47 5.93 -4.23
C ILE A 40 -1.80 4.55 -4.80
N SER A 41 -3.09 4.29 -5.08
CA SER A 41 -3.54 3.02 -5.68
C SER A 41 -2.85 2.75 -7.02
N ALA A 42 -2.74 3.75 -7.89
CA ALA A 42 -2.05 3.60 -9.18
C ALA A 42 -0.55 3.26 -9.04
N ILE A 43 0.11 3.75 -7.97
CA ILE A 43 1.49 3.39 -7.69
C ILE A 43 1.57 1.95 -7.17
N CYS A 44 0.67 1.56 -6.26
CA CYS A 44 0.58 0.19 -5.74
C CYS A 44 0.37 -0.82 -6.89
N ASP A 45 -0.63 -0.59 -7.76
CA ASP A 45 -0.91 -1.42 -8.95
C ASP A 45 0.31 -1.59 -9.85
N ARG A 46 1.04 -0.51 -10.06
CA ARG A 46 2.24 -0.54 -10.90
C ARG A 46 3.35 -1.38 -10.28
N ILE A 47 3.57 -1.25 -8.97
CA ILE A 47 4.56 -2.05 -8.24
C ILE A 47 4.15 -3.52 -8.26
N GLU A 48 2.89 -3.81 -7.94
CA GLU A 48 2.32 -5.16 -7.93
C GLU A 48 2.49 -5.85 -9.28
N SER A 49 2.10 -5.16 -10.36
CA SER A 49 2.21 -5.70 -11.73
C SER A 49 3.66 -5.94 -12.15
N ALA A 50 4.60 -5.08 -11.73
CA ALA A 50 5.99 -5.15 -12.15
C ALA A 50 6.82 -6.17 -11.35
N TYR A 51 6.53 -6.33 -10.06
CA TYR A 51 7.38 -7.09 -9.13
C TYR A 51 6.68 -8.29 -8.50
N GLN A 52 5.37 -8.47 -8.75
CA GLN A 52 4.54 -9.56 -8.19
C GLN A 52 4.58 -9.57 -6.66
N VAL A 53 4.47 -8.40 -6.06
CA VAL A 53 4.42 -8.15 -4.61
C VAL A 53 3.22 -7.29 -4.29
N ASP A 54 2.54 -7.57 -3.19
CA ASP A 54 1.40 -6.78 -2.72
C ASP A 54 1.89 -5.50 -2.01
N MET A 55 1.19 -4.39 -2.25
CA MET A 55 1.49 -3.10 -1.62
C MET A 55 0.22 -2.58 -0.95
N PHE A 56 0.27 -2.39 0.36
CA PHE A 56 -0.88 -1.95 1.13
C PHE A 56 -0.56 -0.72 1.99
N VAL A 57 -1.49 0.25 1.99
CA VAL A 57 -1.39 1.47 2.81
C VAL A 57 -2.56 1.49 3.80
N LEU A 58 -2.25 1.60 5.08
CA LEU A 58 -3.20 1.67 6.17
C LEU A 58 -2.99 2.94 6.99
N THR A 59 -4.07 3.65 7.27
CA THR A 59 -4.07 4.72 8.27
C THR A 59 -5.05 4.38 9.39
N SER A 60 -4.71 4.64 10.65
CA SER A 60 -5.60 4.31 11.76
C SER A 60 -5.42 5.21 12.98
N HIS A 61 -6.52 5.49 13.69
CA HIS A 61 -6.54 6.07 15.03
C HIS A 61 -6.67 5.02 16.14
N ASP A 62 -6.94 3.75 15.78
CA ASP A 62 -7.37 2.72 16.72
C ASP A 62 -6.27 1.74 17.12
N VAL A 63 -5.02 2.05 16.77
CA VAL A 63 -3.87 1.23 17.18
C VAL A 63 -3.67 1.34 18.69
N PRO A 64 -3.66 0.23 19.45
CA PRO A 64 -3.44 0.29 20.89
C PRO A 64 -2.06 0.88 21.24
N SER A 65 -1.99 1.58 22.38
CA SER A 65 -0.75 2.24 22.83
C SER A 65 0.43 1.28 22.87
N GLY A 66 1.53 1.67 22.20
CA GLY A 66 2.77 0.89 22.12
C GLY A 66 2.69 -0.40 21.31
N ARG A 67 1.66 -0.55 20.45
CA ARG A 67 1.45 -1.77 19.66
C ARG A 67 1.59 -1.56 18.14
N THR A 68 2.18 -0.47 17.70
CA THR A 68 2.26 -0.11 16.26
C THR A 68 2.83 -1.25 15.41
N THR A 69 3.99 -1.79 15.76
CA THR A 69 4.62 -2.93 15.06
C THR A 69 3.71 -4.15 15.03
N ALA A 70 3.30 -4.62 16.21
CA ALA A 70 2.46 -5.81 16.31
C ALA A 70 1.12 -5.64 15.58
N TYR A 71 0.55 -4.44 15.60
CA TYR A 71 -0.69 -4.13 14.89
C TYR A 71 -0.51 -4.24 13.38
N ALA A 72 0.58 -3.68 12.83
CA ALA A 72 0.87 -3.78 11.41
C ALA A 72 1.09 -5.22 10.95
N ASP A 73 1.86 -5.99 11.73
CA ASP A 73 2.13 -7.41 11.46
C ASP A 73 0.86 -8.25 11.53
N ASP A 74 0.07 -8.09 12.61
CA ASP A 74 -1.20 -8.79 12.79
C ASP A 74 -2.19 -8.42 11.68
N TYR A 75 -2.25 -7.12 11.30
CA TYR A 75 -3.13 -6.65 10.23
C TYR A 75 -2.77 -7.31 8.89
N PHE A 76 -1.47 -7.34 8.56
CA PHE A 76 -0.99 -8.00 7.35
C PHE A 76 -1.41 -9.48 7.32
N ASP A 77 -1.24 -10.18 8.45
CA ASP A 77 -1.50 -11.61 8.54
C ASP A 77 -3.00 -11.95 8.54
N TYR A 78 -3.80 -11.24 9.33
CA TYR A 78 -5.24 -11.53 9.46
C TYR A 78 -6.06 -11.13 8.24
N ASN A 79 -5.62 -10.12 7.48
CA ASN A 79 -6.32 -9.71 6.25
C ASN A 79 -5.83 -10.47 5.01
N GLY A 80 -4.89 -11.41 5.18
CA GLY A 80 -4.42 -12.25 4.08
C GLY A 80 -3.66 -11.47 3.00
N LEU A 81 -3.00 -10.36 3.38
CA LEU A 81 -2.21 -9.56 2.46
C LEU A 81 -1.00 -10.34 1.94
N GLY A 82 -0.46 -9.88 0.81
CA GLY A 82 0.70 -10.49 0.15
C GLY A 82 0.33 -11.45 -0.98
N MET A 83 1.17 -11.48 -2.01
CA MET A 83 1.01 -12.29 -3.21
C MET A 83 1.78 -13.60 -3.14
N GLY A 84 1.26 -14.62 -3.81
CA GLY A 84 1.90 -15.92 -3.94
C GLY A 84 1.94 -16.74 -2.65
N ASP A 85 2.63 -17.88 -2.70
CA ASP A 85 2.70 -18.84 -1.58
C ASP A 85 3.51 -18.29 -0.40
N ASP A 86 4.50 -17.43 -0.67
CA ASP A 86 5.35 -16.76 0.32
C ASP A 86 4.74 -15.45 0.86
N ARG A 87 3.54 -15.08 0.36
CA ARG A 87 2.83 -13.86 0.75
C ARG A 87 3.68 -12.60 0.60
N ALA A 88 4.39 -12.48 -0.54
CA ALA A 88 5.26 -11.35 -0.82
C ALA A 88 4.51 -10.03 -0.81
N GLY A 89 4.91 -9.12 0.06
CA GLY A 89 4.24 -7.82 0.16
C GLY A 89 4.81 -6.89 1.22
N MET A 90 4.32 -5.66 1.18
CA MET A 90 4.63 -4.59 2.13
C MET A 90 3.35 -3.87 2.56
N LEU A 91 3.16 -3.71 3.86
CA LEU A 91 2.18 -2.82 4.45
C LEU A 91 2.88 -1.60 5.03
N TYR A 92 2.44 -0.40 4.64
CA TYR A 92 2.83 0.86 5.25
C TYR A 92 1.70 1.38 6.13
N LEU A 93 1.95 1.48 7.43
CA LEU A 93 1.00 1.97 8.43
C LEU A 93 1.34 3.40 8.87
N ILE A 94 0.35 4.29 8.83
CA ILE A 94 0.35 5.56 9.56
C ILE A 94 -0.53 5.41 10.80
N ASP A 95 0.12 5.31 11.95
CA ASP A 95 -0.52 5.18 13.26
C ASP A 95 -0.67 6.57 13.91
N MET A 96 -1.87 7.13 13.80
CA MET A 96 -2.16 8.46 14.32
C MET A 96 -2.28 8.49 15.85
N HIS A 97 -2.62 7.36 16.48
CA HIS A 97 -2.74 7.29 17.94
C HIS A 97 -1.36 7.35 18.61
N ASN A 98 -0.41 6.54 18.16
CA ASN A 98 0.95 6.51 18.70
C ASN A 98 1.89 7.50 18.00
N ARG A 99 1.43 8.16 16.92
CA ARG A 99 2.22 9.11 16.09
C ARG A 99 3.47 8.44 15.53
N GLN A 100 3.29 7.29 14.92
CA GLN A 100 4.35 6.47 14.35
C GLN A 100 3.98 6.02 12.93
N CYS A 101 5.00 5.84 12.10
CA CYS A 101 4.88 5.13 10.85
C CYS A 101 5.62 3.80 10.98
N TRP A 102 5.09 2.75 10.33
CA TRP A 102 5.68 1.44 10.36
C TRP A 102 5.57 0.74 9.01
N ILE A 103 6.60 -0.03 8.67
CA ILE A 103 6.60 -0.90 7.50
C ILE A 103 6.63 -2.34 7.99
N SER A 104 5.68 -3.16 7.52
CA SER A 104 5.69 -4.61 7.69
C SER A 104 5.92 -5.27 6.33
N THR A 105 6.88 -6.18 6.25
CA THR A 105 7.22 -6.90 5.01
C THR A 105 7.07 -8.40 5.19
N ARG A 106 6.71 -9.11 4.11
CA ARG A 106 6.59 -10.57 4.06
C ARG A 106 7.18 -11.12 2.77
N GLY A 107 7.52 -12.40 2.82
CA GLY A 107 8.03 -13.13 1.67
C GLY A 107 9.29 -12.50 1.12
N VAL A 108 9.43 -12.53 -0.18
CA VAL A 108 10.60 -11.99 -0.88
C VAL A 108 10.84 -10.49 -0.64
N MET A 109 9.82 -9.74 -0.17
CA MET A 109 10.01 -8.32 0.15
C MET A 109 11.05 -8.09 1.26
N ILE A 110 11.22 -9.03 2.18
CA ILE A 110 12.27 -9.00 3.22
C ILE A 110 13.66 -8.86 2.60
N ASP A 111 13.89 -9.50 1.46
CA ASP A 111 15.18 -9.44 0.75
C ASP A 111 15.43 -8.11 0.04
N TYR A 112 14.35 -7.42 -0.34
CA TYR A 112 14.45 -6.13 -1.03
C TYR A 112 14.53 -4.96 -0.05
N ILE A 113 13.81 -5.04 1.07
CA ILE A 113 13.69 -3.97 2.06
C ILE A 113 14.48 -4.35 3.31
N THR A 114 15.76 -3.99 3.30
CA THR A 114 16.66 -4.11 4.45
C THR A 114 16.36 -3.01 5.46
N ASP A 115 16.87 -3.11 6.69
CA ASP A 115 16.74 -2.08 7.72
C ASP A 115 17.19 -0.71 7.20
N GLU A 116 18.35 -0.65 6.50
CA GLU A 116 18.86 0.60 5.89
C GLU A 116 17.91 1.16 4.82
N ARG A 117 17.30 0.29 4.02
CA ARG A 117 16.34 0.72 3.00
C ARG A 117 15.01 1.13 3.60
N GLU A 118 14.57 0.46 4.66
CA GLU A 118 13.38 0.83 5.42
C GLU A 118 13.51 2.25 5.98
N GLU A 119 14.65 2.56 6.62
CA GLU A 119 14.96 3.93 7.06
C GLU A 119 14.90 4.92 5.89
N GLY A 120 15.52 4.60 4.76
CA GLY A 120 15.51 5.46 3.58
C GLY A 120 14.13 5.60 2.92
N ILE A 121 13.22 4.63 3.08
CA ILE A 121 11.83 4.72 2.63
C ILE A 121 11.05 5.67 3.53
N LEU A 122 11.19 5.54 4.85
CA LEU A 122 10.52 6.40 5.83
C LEU A 122 11.00 7.84 5.70
N ASP A 123 12.29 8.05 5.57
CA ASP A 123 12.91 9.38 5.39
C ASP A 123 12.42 10.09 4.12
N ALA A 124 12.14 9.33 3.05
CA ALA A 124 11.70 9.91 1.78
C ALA A 124 10.39 10.71 1.88
N GLY A 125 9.50 10.35 2.80
CA GLY A 125 8.23 11.04 3.04
C GLY A 125 8.18 11.87 4.32
N TRP A 126 9.30 11.99 5.04
CA TRP A 126 9.29 12.54 6.40
C TRP A 126 8.94 14.02 6.46
N ASP A 127 9.43 14.84 5.55
CA ASP A 127 9.13 16.27 5.51
C ASP A 127 7.63 16.52 5.32
N GLU A 128 7.01 15.84 4.36
CA GLU A 128 5.56 15.92 4.12
C GLU A 128 4.76 15.41 5.31
N MET A 129 5.26 14.37 6.00
CA MET A 129 4.63 13.86 7.21
C MET A 129 4.60 14.94 8.31
N LEU A 130 5.70 15.67 8.50
CA LEU A 130 5.78 16.78 9.47
C LEU A 130 4.85 17.95 9.10
N ASP A 131 4.72 18.22 7.80
CA ASP A 131 3.84 19.27 7.27
C ASP A 131 2.37 18.85 7.20
N LYS A 132 2.04 17.60 7.60
CA LYS A 132 0.71 16.98 7.55
C LYS A 132 0.17 16.79 6.13
N GLU A 133 1.04 16.77 5.14
CA GLU A 133 0.75 16.43 3.76
C GLU A 133 0.83 14.90 3.60
N TYR A 134 -0.03 14.18 4.33
CA TYR A 134 0.06 12.73 4.51
C TYR A 134 0.00 11.94 3.20
N GLY A 135 -0.88 12.33 2.27
CA GLY A 135 -0.98 11.66 0.96
C GLY A 135 0.30 11.83 0.15
N GLN A 136 0.90 13.03 0.15
CA GLN A 136 2.18 13.29 -0.52
C GLN A 136 3.34 12.53 0.13
N SER A 137 3.32 12.41 1.46
CA SER A 137 4.26 11.57 2.21
C SER A 137 4.21 10.11 1.72
N VAL A 138 3.01 9.51 1.68
CA VAL A 138 2.81 8.13 1.21
C VAL A 138 3.27 7.95 -0.23
N ILE A 139 2.95 8.88 -1.13
CA ILE A 139 3.38 8.85 -2.53
C ILE A 139 4.92 8.81 -2.63
N LYS A 140 5.64 9.58 -1.82
CA LYS A 140 7.11 9.55 -1.78
C LYS A 140 7.65 8.25 -1.21
N VAL A 141 7.06 7.72 -0.13
CA VAL A 141 7.38 6.42 0.47
C VAL A 141 7.27 5.31 -0.58
N LEU A 142 6.16 5.24 -1.31
CA LEU A 142 5.94 4.23 -2.35
C LEU A 142 6.90 4.38 -3.54
N LYS A 143 7.16 5.61 -3.98
CA LYS A 143 8.13 5.88 -5.05
C LYS A 143 9.55 5.47 -4.65
N GLN A 144 9.94 5.68 -3.39
CA GLN A 144 11.24 5.23 -2.89
C GLN A 144 11.31 3.70 -2.77
N THR A 145 10.22 3.06 -2.34
CA THR A 145 10.10 1.59 -2.34
C THR A 145 10.28 1.03 -3.75
N GLU A 146 9.57 1.57 -4.74
CA GLU A 146 9.70 1.16 -6.15
C GLU A 146 11.15 1.31 -6.65
N LYS A 147 11.83 2.38 -6.26
CA LYS A 147 13.24 2.60 -6.61
C LYS A 147 14.15 1.50 -6.04
N TYR A 148 13.93 1.06 -4.80
CA TYR A 148 14.70 -0.03 -4.22
C TYR A 148 14.38 -1.37 -4.86
N LEU A 149 13.11 -1.66 -5.17
CA LEU A 149 12.73 -2.84 -5.92
C LEU A 149 13.42 -2.89 -7.28
N LYS A 150 13.49 -1.76 -7.99
CA LYS A 150 14.19 -1.63 -9.28
C LYS A 150 15.71 -1.85 -9.16
N GLN A 151 16.32 -1.47 -8.05
CA GLN A 151 17.76 -1.71 -7.79
C GLN A 151 18.07 -3.19 -7.54
N GLY A 152 17.04 -3.97 -7.18
CA GLY A 152 17.20 -5.37 -6.83
C GLY A 152 17.65 -5.61 -5.39
N ARG A 153 17.89 -6.87 -5.07
CA ARG A 153 18.35 -7.31 -3.74
C ARG A 153 19.75 -6.81 -3.45
N THR A 154 20.05 -6.54 -2.19
CA THR A 154 21.40 -6.20 -1.74
C THR A 154 22.26 -7.46 -1.64
N SER A 155 23.56 -7.36 -1.97
CA SER A 155 24.48 -8.49 -1.85
C SER A 155 24.87 -8.74 -0.38
N GLY A 156 24.95 -10.01 0.02
CA GLY A 156 25.43 -10.42 1.36
C GLY A 156 24.39 -10.40 2.46
N GLN A 157 23.13 -10.22 2.12
CA GLN A 157 22.02 -10.27 3.04
C GLN A 157 21.45 -11.69 3.16
N PHE A 158 20.85 -12.01 4.33
CA PHE A 158 20.01 -13.19 4.50
C PHE A 158 18.89 -13.18 3.44
N ARG A 159 18.59 -14.34 2.86
CA ARG A 159 17.52 -14.49 1.89
C ARG A 159 16.38 -15.27 2.49
N TYR A 160 15.16 -14.86 2.15
CA TYR A 160 13.95 -15.52 2.62
C TYR A 160 13.86 -17.00 2.22
N ASP A 161 14.46 -17.35 1.07
CA ASP A 161 14.45 -18.69 0.46
C ASP A 161 15.70 -19.56 0.78
N GLU A 162 16.60 -19.08 1.63
CA GLU A 162 17.76 -19.81 2.15
C GLU A 162 17.50 -20.34 3.58
#